data_d1b8aaaf75a91bd0b38833d4b94041b8
#
_entry.id   d1b8aaaf75a91bd0b38833d4b94041b8
#
_cell.length_a   1.000
_cell.length_b   1.000
_cell.length_c   1.000
_cell.angle_alpha   90.00
_cell.angle_beta   90.00
_cell.angle_gamma   90.00
#
_symmetry.space_group_name_H-M   'P 1'
#
loop_
_entity.id
_entity.type
_entity.pdbx_description
1 polymer ?
#
loop_
_entity_poly.entity_id
_entity_poly.type
_entity_poly.pdbx_seq_one_letter_code
_entity_poly.pdbx_strand_id
1 'polypeptide(L)'
;LDAIVRDFAPRNRSLLATRAAMQEEVDSWHRAHPGADYDRAHYKAFLEDIGYLLPEPADFTITTENVDPEVATLAGPQLVVPVMNARYALNAANARWGSLYDALYGTDVIPETGGAERAGGYNPVRGERVIAWARQFLNAHCPLSTGDHSQATAYTVVNGALQVVLSGGQISSLATPAQFRGYRGEGNAPTSVLLQHNGLHIEI
;
A
#
# COMPACT_ATOMS: atom_id res chain seq x y z
N LEU A 1 24.87 -28.41 -13.05
CA LEU A 1 24.25 -27.77 -14.21
C LEU A 1 23.72 -28.82 -15.19
N ASP A 2 24.55 -29.82 -15.60
CA ASP A 2 24.17 -30.90 -16.50
C ASP A 2 22.91 -31.67 -16.04
N ALA A 3 22.85 -32.05 -14.75
CA ALA A 3 21.69 -32.73 -14.19
C ALA A 3 20.41 -31.89 -14.30
N ILE A 4 20.48 -30.58 -14.01
CA ILE A 4 19.35 -29.65 -14.13
C ILE A 4 18.83 -29.61 -15.56
N VAL A 5 19.73 -29.50 -16.55
CA VAL A 5 19.33 -29.46 -17.96
C VAL A 5 18.70 -30.78 -18.37
N ARG A 6 19.30 -31.91 -17.95
CA ARG A 6 18.80 -33.26 -18.29
C ARG A 6 17.41 -33.51 -17.71
N ASP A 7 17.18 -33.11 -16.47
CA ASP A 7 15.94 -33.41 -15.77
C ASP A 7 14.80 -32.45 -16.16
N PHE A 8 15.11 -31.16 -16.37
CA PHE A 8 14.07 -30.14 -16.61
C PHE A 8 13.83 -29.82 -18.08
N ALA A 9 14.80 -30.05 -19.01
CA ALA A 9 14.58 -29.75 -20.42
C ALA A 9 13.44 -30.56 -21.06
N PRO A 10 13.25 -31.86 -20.77
CA PRO A 10 12.09 -32.60 -21.27
C PRO A 10 10.76 -32.03 -20.77
N ARG A 11 10.69 -31.68 -19.47
CA ARG A 11 9.52 -31.08 -18.86
C ARG A 11 9.20 -29.71 -19.46
N ASN A 12 10.22 -28.88 -19.68
CA ASN A 12 10.04 -27.58 -20.34
C ASN A 12 9.48 -27.73 -21.75
N ARG A 13 10.01 -28.67 -22.54
CA ARG A 13 9.47 -28.95 -23.88
C ARG A 13 8.00 -29.39 -23.85
N SER A 14 7.64 -30.27 -22.93
CA SER A 14 6.25 -30.70 -22.74
C SER A 14 5.33 -29.50 -22.37
N LEU A 15 5.75 -28.62 -21.46
CA LEU A 15 4.98 -27.44 -21.08
C LEU A 15 4.83 -26.45 -22.25
N LEU A 16 5.86 -26.27 -23.06
CA LEU A 16 5.78 -25.44 -24.26
C LEU A 16 4.82 -26.03 -25.30
N ALA A 17 4.79 -27.34 -25.46
CA ALA A 17 3.83 -28.04 -26.37
C ALA A 17 2.38 -27.86 -25.84
N THR A 18 2.16 -28.02 -24.54
CA THR A 18 0.85 -27.76 -23.90
C THR A 18 0.40 -26.33 -24.13
N ARG A 19 1.29 -25.35 -23.90
CA ARG A 19 1.00 -23.93 -24.16
C ARG A 19 0.60 -23.68 -25.62
N ALA A 20 1.34 -24.28 -26.58
CA ALA A 20 1.06 -24.11 -28.00
C ALA A 20 -0.30 -24.72 -28.39
N ALA A 21 -0.66 -25.88 -27.84
CA ALA A 21 -1.97 -26.49 -28.04
C ALA A 21 -3.11 -25.62 -27.51
N MET A 22 -3.01 -25.16 -26.26
CA MET A 22 -4.00 -24.25 -25.67
C MET A 22 -4.15 -22.94 -26.49
N GLN A 23 -3.03 -22.38 -26.95
CA GLN A 23 -3.07 -21.18 -27.80
C GLN A 23 -3.86 -21.43 -29.09
N GLU A 24 -3.65 -22.57 -29.75
CA GLU A 24 -4.38 -22.91 -30.98
C GLU A 24 -5.89 -23.10 -30.72
N GLU A 25 -6.27 -23.66 -29.58
CA GLU A 25 -7.67 -23.78 -29.19
C GLU A 25 -8.30 -22.41 -28.96
N VAL A 26 -7.64 -21.51 -28.22
CA VAL A 26 -8.09 -20.14 -28.00
C VAL A 26 -8.20 -19.36 -29.32
N ASP A 27 -7.20 -19.46 -30.19
CA ASP A 27 -7.22 -18.79 -31.50
C ASP A 27 -8.35 -19.33 -32.39
N SER A 28 -8.62 -20.63 -32.33
CA SER A 28 -9.71 -21.26 -33.07
C SER A 28 -11.07 -20.79 -32.55
N TRP A 29 -11.21 -20.68 -31.22
CA TRP A 29 -12.42 -20.14 -30.61
C TRP A 29 -12.69 -18.69 -31.09
N HIS A 30 -11.68 -17.82 -31.05
CA HIS A 30 -11.82 -16.44 -31.50
C HIS A 30 -12.08 -16.33 -33.00
N ARG A 31 -11.52 -17.20 -33.84
CA ARG A 31 -11.82 -17.26 -35.27
C ARG A 31 -13.29 -17.64 -35.51
N ALA A 32 -13.85 -18.51 -34.68
CA ALA A 32 -15.25 -18.92 -34.76
C ALA A 32 -16.24 -17.88 -34.21
N HIS A 33 -15.77 -16.98 -33.34
CA HIS A 33 -16.58 -15.95 -32.69
C HIS A 33 -16.01 -14.54 -32.99
N PRO A 34 -16.04 -14.08 -34.23
CA PRO A 34 -15.50 -12.79 -34.61
C PRO A 34 -16.35 -11.64 -34.05
N GLY A 35 -15.69 -10.60 -33.52
CA GLY A 35 -16.33 -9.41 -32.99
C GLY A 35 -16.16 -9.25 -31.48
N ALA A 36 -16.63 -8.11 -30.96
CA ALA A 36 -16.48 -7.79 -29.52
C ALA A 36 -17.66 -8.30 -28.66
N ASP A 37 -18.77 -8.68 -29.30
CA ASP A 37 -20.02 -9.10 -28.63
C ASP A 37 -20.13 -10.63 -28.54
N TYR A 38 -19.21 -11.26 -27.82
CA TYR A 38 -19.36 -12.67 -27.48
C TYR A 38 -19.87 -12.84 -26.03
N ASP A 39 -20.58 -13.95 -25.80
CA ASP A 39 -21.04 -14.30 -24.46
C ASP A 39 -19.84 -14.64 -23.56
N ARG A 40 -19.60 -13.79 -22.57
CA ARG A 40 -18.50 -13.93 -21.61
C ARG A 40 -18.62 -15.20 -20.76
N ALA A 41 -19.84 -15.62 -20.42
CA ALA A 41 -20.06 -16.84 -19.64
C ALA A 41 -19.69 -18.08 -20.46
N HIS A 42 -20.07 -18.09 -21.74
CA HIS A 42 -19.68 -19.17 -22.68
C HIS A 42 -18.17 -19.21 -22.90
N TYR A 43 -17.52 -18.05 -23.06
CA TYR A 43 -16.06 -18.00 -23.21
C TYR A 43 -15.34 -18.49 -21.93
N LYS A 44 -15.82 -18.11 -20.75
CA LYS A 44 -15.28 -18.58 -19.47
C LYS A 44 -15.40 -20.11 -19.36
N ALA A 45 -16.56 -20.67 -19.67
CA ALA A 45 -16.77 -22.11 -19.66
C ALA A 45 -15.83 -22.83 -20.62
N PHE A 46 -15.60 -22.31 -21.81
CA PHE A 46 -14.61 -22.82 -22.76
C PHE A 46 -13.19 -22.81 -22.17
N LEU A 47 -12.77 -21.73 -21.52
CA LEU A 47 -11.44 -21.64 -20.89
C LEU A 47 -11.28 -22.62 -19.70
N GLU A 48 -12.36 -22.91 -19.00
CA GLU A 48 -12.39 -23.95 -17.96
C GLU A 48 -12.29 -25.36 -18.57
N ASP A 49 -13.00 -25.60 -19.66
CA ASP A 49 -13.03 -26.91 -20.35
C ASP A 49 -11.67 -27.31 -20.92
N ILE A 50 -10.95 -26.36 -21.55
CA ILE A 50 -9.58 -26.60 -22.05
C ILE A 50 -8.52 -26.62 -20.94
N GLY A 51 -8.89 -26.40 -19.68
CA GLY A 51 -7.98 -26.39 -18.54
C GLY A 51 -7.08 -25.15 -18.46
N TYR A 52 -7.42 -24.07 -19.18
CA TYR A 52 -6.73 -22.79 -19.06
C TYR A 52 -7.09 -22.08 -17.74
N LEU A 53 -8.37 -22.08 -17.39
CA LEU A 53 -8.84 -21.68 -16.06
C LEU A 53 -8.99 -22.92 -15.19
N LEU A 54 -8.30 -22.92 -14.07
CA LEU A 54 -8.44 -23.96 -13.05
C LEU A 54 -9.55 -23.57 -12.06
N PRO A 55 -10.21 -24.54 -11.43
CA PRO A 55 -11.15 -24.26 -10.36
C PRO A 55 -10.45 -23.53 -9.22
N GLU A 56 -11.18 -22.60 -8.61
CA GLU A 56 -10.69 -21.90 -7.43
C GLU A 56 -10.42 -22.90 -6.30
N PRO A 57 -9.22 -22.90 -5.71
CA PRO A 57 -8.93 -23.81 -4.60
C PRO A 57 -9.79 -23.45 -3.38
N ALA A 58 -9.98 -24.42 -2.48
CA ALA A 58 -10.57 -24.14 -1.19
C ALA A 58 -9.73 -23.12 -0.41
N ASP A 59 -10.38 -22.38 0.49
CA ASP A 59 -9.70 -21.43 1.37
C ASP A 59 -8.49 -22.08 2.04
N PHE A 60 -7.37 -21.41 1.98
CA PHE A 60 -6.13 -21.88 2.59
C PHE A 60 -5.45 -20.76 3.36
N THR A 61 -4.69 -21.14 4.37
CA THR A 61 -3.86 -20.22 5.13
C THR A 61 -2.39 -20.51 4.83
N ILE A 62 -1.65 -19.47 4.46
CA ILE A 62 -0.21 -19.57 4.31
C ILE A 62 0.40 -19.53 5.71
N THR A 63 1.15 -20.58 6.06
CA THR A 63 1.94 -20.64 7.29
C THR A 63 3.40 -20.46 6.96
N THR A 64 4.10 -19.63 7.72
CA THR A 64 5.53 -19.38 7.58
C THR A 64 6.23 -19.58 8.92
N GLU A 65 7.48 -20.05 8.89
CA GLU A 65 8.33 -20.23 10.04
C GLU A 65 9.65 -19.49 9.83
N ASN A 66 10.24 -18.99 10.92
CA ASN A 66 11.56 -18.34 10.91
C ASN A 66 11.68 -17.13 9.98
N VAL A 67 10.58 -16.39 9.82
CA VAL A 67 10.55 -15.16 9.02
C VAL A 67 11.02 -13.99 9.88
N ASP A 68 11.87 -13.13 9.31
CA ASP A 68 12.32 -11.92 9.98
C ASP A 68 11.12 -11.03 10.38
N PRO A 69 11.15 -10.46 11.60
CA PRO A 69 10.03 -9.61 12.09
C PRO A 69 9.67 -8.47 11.15
N GLU A 70 10.64 -7.88 10.45
CA GLU A 70 10.42 -6.83 9.46
C GLU A 70 9.51 -7.28 8.30
N VAL A 71 9.55 -8.56 7.95
CA VAL A 71 8.71 -9.13 6.88
C VAL A 71 7.40 -9.68 7.43
N ALA A 72 7.44 -10.34 8.60
CA ALA A 72 6.29 -11.06 9.15
C ALA A 72 5.29 -10.16 9.87
N THR A 73 5.74 -9.07 10.52
CA THR A 73 4.91 -8.28 11.45
C THR A 73 4.82 -6.79 11.13
N LEU A 74 5.74 -6.25 10.32
CA LEU A 74 5.71 -4.84 9.92
C LEU A 74 4.93 -4.66 8.62
N ALA A 75 3.84 -3.92 8.67
CA ALA A 75 3.05 -3.57 7.50
C ALA A 75 3.65 -2.38 6.73
N GLY A 76 4.93 -2.49 6.35
CA GLY A 76 5.67 -1.43 5.66
C GLY A 76 6.07 -1.80 4.23
N PRO A 77 6.35 -0.82 3.38
CA PRO A 77 6.87 -1.07 2.05
C PRO A 77 8.24 -1.75 2.15
N GLN A 78 8.44 -2.77 1.32
CA GLN A 78 9.71 -3.47 1.20
C GLN A 78 10.44 -2.95 -0.03
N LEU A 79 11.70 -2.54 0.16
CA LEU A 79 12.57 -2.09 -0.93
C LEU A 79 13.69 -3.11 -1.14
N VAL A 80 13.86 -3.56 -2.39
CA VAL A 80 14.98 -4.42 -2.78
C VAL A 80 15.98 -3.57 -3.52
N VAL A 81 17.21 -3.52 -3.01
CA VAL A 81 18.29 -2.71 -3.59
C VAL A 81 19.61 -3.49 -3.61
N PRO A 82 20.51 -3.22 -4.58
CA PRO A 82 21.84 -3.81 -4.59
C PRO A 82 22.69 -3.22 -3.45
N VAL A 83 22.93 -4.00 -2.41
CA VAL A 83 23.70 -3.60 -1.22
C VAL A 83 25.21 -3.41 -1.52
N MET A 84 25.70 -3.96 -2.62
CA MET A 84 27.10 -3.79 -3.08
C MET A 84 27.37 -2.37 -3.60
N ASN A 85 26.35 -1.58 -3.86
CA ASN A 85 26.47 -0.19 -4.25
C ASN A 85 26.02 0.72 -3.10
N ALA A 86 26.99 1.33 -2.41
CA ALA A 86 26.74 2.16 -1.24
C ALA A 86 25.73 3.30 -1.51
N ARG A 87 25.77 3.88 -2.71
CA ARG A 87 24.85 4.95 -3.10
C ARG A 87 23.39 4.47 -3.11
N TYR A 88 23.12 3.29 -3.67
CA TYR A 88 21.77 2.72 -3.67
C TYR A 88 21.32 2.34 -2.25
N ALA A 89 22.22 1.74 -1.47
CA ALA A 89 21.90 1.36 -0.09
C ALA A 89 21.56 2.60 0.78
N LEU A 90 22.37 3.68 0.67
CA LEU A 90 22.12 4.92 1.39
C LEU A 90 20.83 5.61 0.95
N ASN A 91 20.56 5.67 -0.35
CA ASN A 91 19.33 6.26 -0.86
C ASN A 91 18.09 5.47 -0.40
N ALA A 92 18.16 4.14 -0.39
CA ALA A 92 17.07 3.29 0.12
C ALA A 92 16.86 3.50 1.63
N ALA A 93 17.93 3.61 2.41
CA ALA A 93 17.83 3.90 3.84
C ALA A 93 17.18 5.27 4.10
N ASN A 94 17.54 6.28 3.33
CA ASN A 94 16.93 7.63 3.42
C ASN A 94 15.48 7.64 2.95
N ALA A 95 15.10 6.80 1.99
CA ALA A 95 13.74 6.69 1.48
C ALA A 95 12.76 5.98 2.45
N ARG A 96 13.23 5.51 3.61
CA ARG A 96 12.36 4.91 4.66
C ARG A 96 11.39 5.92 5.27
N TRP A 97 11.72 7.19 5.21
CA TRP A 97 10.84 8.30 5.56
C TRP A 97 10.39 9.01 4.28
N GLY A 98 9.10 9.14 4.11
CA GLY A 98 8.50 9.80 2.97
C GLY A 98 7.37 10.72 3.41
N SER A 99 7.12 11.76 2.64
CA SER A 99 5.99 12.66 2.84
C SER A 99 4.71 12.00 2.28
N LEU A 100 3.77 11.70 3.17
CA LEU A 100 2.45 11.23 2.77
C LEU A 100 1.71 12.31 1.96
N TYR A 101 1.89 13.59 2.30
CA TYR A 101 1.28 14.70 1.57
C TYR A 101 1.77 14.75 0.11
N ASP A 102 3.08 14.60 -0.10
CA ASP A 102 3.66 14.59 -1.45
C ASP A 102 3.19 13.37 -2.25
N ALA A 103 3.13 12.21 -1.60
CA ALA A 103 2.63 10.99 -2.23
C ALA A 103 1.16 11.13 -2.65
N LEU A 104 0.31 11.66 -1.79
CA LEU A 104 -1.11 11.90 -2.09
C LEU A 104 -1.29 12.97 -3.16
N TYR A 105 -0.51 14.07 -3.06
CA TYR A 105 -0.61 15.17 -4.02
C TYR A 105 -0.14 14.74 -5.41
N GLY A 106 0.91 13.93 -5.51
CA GLY A 106 1.56 13.51 -6.75
C GLY A 106 0.90 12.33 -7.48
N THR A 107 -0.02 11.61 -6.84
CA THR A 107 -0.61 10.37 -7.39
C THR A 107 -2.11 10.51 -7.68
N ASP A 108 -2.70 9.49 -8.25
CA ASP A 108 -4.13 9.38 -8.57
C ASP A 108 -5.02 9.00 -7.39
N VAL A 109 -4.47 8.81 -6.18
CA VAL A 109 -5.24 8.62 -4.95
C VAL A 109 -6.20 9.79 -4.71
N ILE A 110 -5.75 11.01 -5.01
CA ILE A 110 -6.62 12.19 -5.08
C ILE A 110 -7.03 12.42 -6.54
N PRO A 111 -8.31 12.18 -6.91
CA PRO A 111 -8.76 12.33 -8.29
C PRO A 111 -8.56 13.74 -8.84
N GLU A 112 -8.24 13.83 -10.13
CA GLU A 112 -8.10 15.11 -10.87
C GLU A 112 -9.45 15.62 -11.39
N THR A 113 -10.43 15.78 -10.50
CA THR A 113 -11.78 16.23 -10.81
C THR A 113 -12.22 17.34 -9.87
N GLY A 114 -13.20 18.14 -10.30
CA GLY A 114 -13.81 19.17 -9.45
C GLY A 114 -12.82 20.22 -8.97
N GLY A 115 -11.94 20.68 -9.82
CA GLY A 115 -10.97 21.73 -9.53
C GLY A 115 -9.68 21.26 -8.85
N ALA A 116 -9.46 19.94 -8.71
CA ALA A 116 -8.27 19.37 -8.06
C ALA A 116 -7.22 18.84 -9.05
N GLU A 117 -7.23 19.35 -10.27
CA GLU A 117 -6.30 18.96 -11.34
C GLU A 117 -4.85 19.37 -11.01
N ARG A 118 -3.88 18.55 -11.42
CA ARG A 118 -2.44 18.86 -11.33
C ARG A 118 -2.03 19.66 -12.56
N ALA A 119 -1.87 20.96 -12.42
CA ALA A 119 -1.50 21.85 -13.52
C ALA A 119 -0.37 22.80 -13.09
N GLY A 120 0.88 22.41 -13.36
CA GLY A 120 2.05 23.30 -13.37
C GLY A 120 2.45 24.04 -12.08
N GLY A 121 1.61 24.08 -11.04
CA GLY A 121 1.83 24.75 -9.78
C GLY A 121 0.99 24.14 -8.65
N TYR A 122 1.12 24.69 -7.44
CA TYR A 122 0.32 24.24 -6.31
C TYR A 122 -1.16 24.57 -6.49
N ASN A 123 -2.01 23.55 -6.39
CA ASN A 123 -3.46 23.69 -6.44
C ASN A 123 -4.06 23.60 -5.01
N PRO A 124 -4.63 24.68 -4.46
CA PRO A 124 -5.14 24.72 -3.09
C PRO A 124 -6.33 23.76 -2.89
N VAL A 125 -7.20 23.59 -3.88
CA VAL A 125 -8.33 22.64 -3.80
C VAL A 125 -7.81 21.21 -3.65
N ARG A 126 -6.78 20.86 -4.41
CA ARG A 126 -6.12 19.57 -4.27
C ARG A 126 -5.43 19.43 -2.92
N GLY A 127 -4.73 20.47 -2.46
CA GLY A 127 -4.06 20.52 -1.16
C GLY A 127 -5.05 20.29 -0.02
N GLU A 128 -6.23 20.91 -0.03
CA GLU A 128 -7.28 20.67 0.96
C GLU A 128 -7.75 19.21 0.99
N ARG A 129 -7.91 18.56 -0.17
CA ARG A 129 -8.27 17.14 -0.25
C ARG A 129 -7.16 16.24 0.30
N VAL A 130 -5.90 16.55 0.03
CA VAL A 130 -4.73 15.85 0.60
C VAL A 130 -4.74 15.93 2.12
N ILE A 131 -4.93 17.12 2.67
CA ILE A 131 -5.00 17.35 4.12
C ILE A 131 -6.19 16.60 4.75
N ALA A 132 -7.36 16.66 4.11
CA ALA A 132 -8.54 15.94 4.58
C ALA A 132 -8.32 14.43 4.59
N TRP A 133 -7.72 13.88 3.54
CA TRP A 133 -7.38 12.46 3.46
C TRP A 133 -6.39 12.04 4.56
N ALA A 134 -5.33 12.82 4.78
CA ALA A 134 -4.34 12.51 5.80
C ALA A 134 -4.93 12.60 7.22
N ARG A 135 -5.86 13.53 7.47
CA ARG A 135 -6.59 13.58 8.75
C ARG A 135 -7.48 12.35 8.95
N GLN A 136 -8.16 11.88 7.89
CA GLN A 136 -8.91 10.62 7.93
C GLN A 136 -8.01 9.41 8.20
N PHE A 137 -6.82 9.39 7.58
CA PHE A 137 -5.82 8.37 7.86
C PHE A 137 -5.42 8.36 9.36
N LEU A 138 -5.16 9.51 9.96
CA LEU A 138 -4.88 9.61 11.40
C LEU A 138 -6.07 9.15 12.24
N ASN A 139 -7.30 9.52 11.87
CA ASN A 139 -8.51 9.08 12.58
C ASN A 139 -8.69 7.56 12.56
N ALA A 140 -8.34 6.92 11.44
CA ALA A 140 -8.45 5.47 11.31
C ALA A 140 -7.36 4.70 12.08
N HIS A 141 -6.15 5.23 12.12
CA HIS A 141 -4.97 4.50 12.62
C HIS A 141 -4.46 4.95 13.99
N CYS A 142 -4.68 6.20 14.34
CA CYS A 142 -4.31 6.79 15.63
C CYS A 142 -5.48 7.63 16.19
N PRO A 143 -6.67 7.03 16.41
CA PRO A 143 -7.87 7.79 16.78
C PRO A 143 -7.70 8.54 18.11
N LEU A 144 -8.40 9.63 18.24
CA LEU A 144 -8.53 10.36 19.49
C LEU A 144 -9.60 9.73 20.40
N SER A 145 -9.47 9.92 21.70
CA SER A 145 -10.45 9.46 22.69
C SER A 145 -11.80 10.18 22.56
N THR A 146 -11.77 11.45 22.14
CA THR A 146 -12.94 12.28 21.81
C THR A 146 -12.61 13.20 20.67
N GLY A 147 -13.58 13.48 19.78
CA GLY A 147 -13.36 14.26 18.57
C GLY A 147 -12.51 13.52 17.55
N ASP A 148 -11.95 14.26 16.62
CA ASP A 148 -11.09 13.73 15.56
C ASP A 148 -9.97 14.71 15.14
N HIS A 149 -9.00 14.21 14.38
CA HIS A 149 -7.85 15.02 13.94
C HIS A 149 -8.21 16.16 12.98
N SER A 150 -9.40 16.18 12.39
CA SER A 150 -9.85 17.31 11.57
C SER A 150 -10.16 18.54 12.43
N GLN A 151 -10.46 18.32 13.69
CA GLN A 151 -10.74 19.36 14.69
C GLN A 151 -9.49 19.81 15.45
N ALA A 152 -8.34 19.12 15.26
CA ALA A 152 -7.11 19.44 15.96
C ALA A 152 -6.57 20.82 15.53
N THR A 153 -6.33 21.69 16.51
CA THR A 153 -5.72 23.02 16.34
C THR A 153 -4.29 23.06 16.85
N ALA A 154 -3.94 22.20 17.81
CA ALA A 154 -2.58 22.06 18.31
C ALA A 154 -2.36 20.66 18.92
N TYR A 155 -1.11 20.23 18.86
CA TYR A 155 -0.60 19.07 19.58
C TYR A 155 0.36 19.58 20.67
N THR A 156 0.21 19.07 21.88
CA THR A 156 1.07 19.44 23.02
C THR A 156 1.46 18.19 23.79
N VAL A 157 2.54 18.26 24.55
CA VAL A 157 2.98 17.15 25.41
C VAL A 157 3.03 17.66 26.86
N VAL A 158 2.23 17.04 27.71
CA VAL A 158 2.13 17.39 29.12
C VAL A 158 2.40 16.14 29.95
N ASN A 159 3.35 16.21 30.85
CA ASN A 159 3.77 15.08 31.71
C ASN A 159 4.07 13.79 30.92
N GLY A 160 4.66 13.92 29.74
CA GLY A 160 5.03 12.79 28.90
C GLY A 160 3.86 12.18 28.08
N ALA A 161 2.68 12.77 28.12
CA ALA A 161 1.51 12.33 27.37
C ALA A 161 1.12 13.35 26.29
N LEU A 162 0.72 12.83 25.11
CA LEU A 162 0.20 13.67 24.04
C LEU A 162 -1.19 14.18 24.39
N GLN A 163 -1.37 15.47 24.25
CA GLN A 163 -2.67 16.16 24.31
C GLN A 163 -2.94 16.83 22.97
N VAL A 164 -4.17 16.77 22.52
CA VAL A 164 -4.65 17.37 21.27
C VAL A 164 -5.69 18.42 21.62
N VAL A 165 -5.40 19.66 21.30
CA VAL A 165 -6.34 20.76 21.46
C VAL A 165 -7.27 20.78 20.27
N LEU A 166 -8.55 20.64 20.49
CA LEU A 166 -9.58 20.67 19.47
C LEU A 166 -10.14 22.08 19.26
N SER A 167 -10.78 22.29 18.11
CA SER A 167 -11.55 23.50 17.85
C SER A 167 -12.61 23.70 18.98
N GLY A 168 -12.62 24.89 19.59
CA GLY A 168 -13.45 25.16 20.80
C GLY A 168 -12.71 24.95 22.10
N GLY A 169 -11.41 24.60 22.10
CA GLY A 169 -10.57 24.56 23.31
C GLY A 169 -10.69 23.26 24.12
N GLN A 170 -11.46 22.28 23.66
CA GLN A 170 -11.51 20.96 24.28
C GLN A 170 -10.17 20.25 24.13
N ILE A 171 -9.72 19.57 25.17
CA ILE A 171 -8.51 18.75 25.14
C ILE A 171 -8.89 17.27 24.96
N SER A 172 -8.27 16.61 24.01
CA SER A 172 -8.38 15.18 23.77
C SER A 172 -7.01 14.51 23.91
N SER A 173 -6.97 13.20 23.86
CA SER A 173 -5.77 12.38 23.86
C SER A 173 -5.93 11.27 22.83
N LEU A 174 -4.87 10.50 22.56
CA LEU A 174 -5.01 9.28 21.77
C LEU A 174 -5.91 8.27 22.49
N ALA A 175 -6.80 7.61 21.76
CA ALA A 175 -7.60 6.49 22.29
C ALA A 175 -6.70 5.34 22.78
N THR A 176 -5.55 5.18 22.15
CA THR A 176 -4.49 4.24 22.56
C THR A 176 -3.22 5.03 22.90
N PRO A 177 -2.98 5.41 24.16
CA PRO A 177 -1.84 6.26 24.55
C PRO A 177 -0.48 5.69 24.17
N ALA A 178 -0.33 4.36 24.10
CA ALA A 178 0.90 3.67 23.70
C ALA A 178 1.34 3.96 22.26
N GLN A 179 0.47 4.51 21.42
CA GLN A 179 0.81 4.94 20.07
C GLN A 179 1.68 6.20 20.05
N PHE A 180 1.70 7.00 21.13
CA PHE A 180 2.63 8.11 21.26
C PHE A 180 4.03 7.59 21.56
N ARG A 181 5.03 7.96 20.76
CA ARG A 181 6.42 7.46 20.84
C ARG A 181 7.42 8.55 21.18
N GLY A 182 7.06 9.81 21.02
CA GLY A 182 7.94 10.92 21.34
C GLY A 182 7.60 12.20 20.57
N TYR A 183 8.44 13.19 20.76
CA TYR A 183 8.30 14.49 20.10
C TYR A 183 9.65 15.19 20.00
N ARG A 184 9.71 16.24 19.18
CA ARG A 184 10.83 17.19 19.11
C ARG A 184 10.34 18.59 19.48
N GLY A 185 11.24 19.42 19.96
CA GLY A 185 10.92 20.78 20.42
C GLY A 185 10.39 20.83 21.84
N GLU A 186 9.71 21.90 22.19
CA GLU A 186 9.14 22.11 23.51
C GLU A 186 7.79 21.41 23.65
N GLY A 187 7.46 20.86 24.84
CA GLY A 187 6.23 20.10 25.04
C GLY A 187 4.95 20.93 24.79
N ASN A 188 4.96 22.23 25.05
CA ASN A 188 3.83 23.12 24.77
C ASN A 188 3.71 23.54 23.30
N ALA A 189 4.79 23.35 22.51
CA ALA A 189 4.85 23.68 21.08
C ALA A 189 5.84 22.73 20.37
N PRO A 190 5.53 21.44 20.28
CA PRO A 190 6.41 20.48 19.61
C PRO A 190 6.55 20.83 18.13
N THR A 191 7.77 20.70 17.62
CA THR A 191 8.06 20.86 16.19
C THR A 191 7.70 19.64 15.38
N SER A 192 7.63 18.48 16.03
CA SER A 192 7.03 17.26 15.49
C SER A 192 6.61 16.30 16.60
N VAL A 193 5.65 15.46 16.30
CA VAL A 193 5.13 14.40 17.17
C VAL A 193 5.28 13.07 16.46
N LEU A 194 5.81 12.05 17.14
CA LEU A 194 6.00 10.71 16.62
C LEU A 194 4.93 9.77 17.18
N LEU A 195 4.15 9.21 16.28
CA LEU A 195 3.17 8.16 16.55
C LEU A 195 3.63 6.82 15.99
N GLN A 196 3.01 5.73 16.44
CA GLN A 196 3.26 4.39 15.91
C GLN A 196 1.97 3.60 15.76
N HIS A 197 1.80 2.96 14.61
CA HIS A 197 0.70 2.02 14.35
C HIS A 197 1.24 0.82 13.57
N ASN A 198 0.92 -0.40 14.01
CA ASN A 198 1.38 -1.65 13.40
C ASN A 198 2.90 -1.70 13.12
N GLY A 199 3.70 -1.18 14.05
CA GLY A 199 5.16 -1.10 13.88
C GLY A 199 5.66 0.05 13.01
N LEU A 200 4.80 0.72 12.26
CA LEU A 200 5.16 1.88 11.42
C LEU A 200 5.10 3.18 12.22
N HIS A 201 6.09 4.04 12.00
CA HIS A 201 6.12 5.36 12.59
C HIS A 201 5.45 6.39 11.68
N ILE A 202 4.71 7.31 12.31
CA ILE A 202 4.04 8.43 11.67
C ILE A 202 4.54 9.69 12.37
N GLU A 203 5.21 10.57 11.66
CA GLU A 203 5.65 11.87 12.16
C GLU A 203 4.68 12.96 11.65
N ILE A 204 4.14 13.75 12.56
CA ILE A 204 3.22 14.88 12.28
C ILE A 204 3.77 16.16 12.87
#